data_a6e5cfe3b2cc96b22865a71be1a601a8
#
_entry.id   a6e5cfe3b2cc96b22865a71be1a601a8
#
_cell.length_a   1.000
_cell.length_b   1.000
_cell.length_c   1.000
_cell.angle_alpha   90.00
_cell.angle_beta   90.00
_cell.angle_gamma   90.00
#
_symmetry.space_group_name_H-M   'P 1'
#
loop_
_entity.id
_entity.type
_entity.pdbx_description
1 polymer ?
#
loop_
_entity_poly.entity_id
_entity_poly.type
_entity_poly.pdbx_seq_one_letter_code
_entity_poly.pdbx_strand_id
1 'polypeptide(L)'
;MSIQNKPTDSIIPIDKKIQQIDIKSQCIDLAEPIHLYGQVNVTKLLTEYGINEEPHLNTQQHVERSTLHSSTLQIGVDEAGRGPLLGSVNVAAAILPATWSGLIEEQPLKDTPLSILTDSKQLSEKKRDILYPLVQQNAVGFIIAEIPAAVIDQVNILQATMLGMRLCTEGLLEAIAEHLATSMLTFEVLFDGNRCPQVNNTKLAELGIDHSAIDCQAWIKGDARHTSIAAASILAKVSRDTTMYTLDAQHPEYGIAKHKGYPTKAHMEAIQQYGVLPEHRRSFAPVRKALES
;
A
#
# COMPACT_ATOMS: atom_id res chain seq x y z
N MET A 1 -10.14 35.04 27.92
CA MET A 1 -9.04 34.13 27.63
C MET A 1 -9.62 32.96 26.87
N SER A 2 -9.55 33.02 25.55
CA SER A 2 -10.05 31.99 24.64
C SER A 2 -8.97 30.92 24.53
N ILE A 3 -9.23 29.73 25.06
CA ILE A 3 -8.39 28.57 24.83
C ILE A 3 -8.62 28.16 23.39
N GLN A 4 -7.69 28.51 22.50
CA GLN A 4 -7.62 27.93 21.17
C GLN A 4 -7.22 26.47 21.36
N ASN A 5 -8.19 25.56 21.22
CA ASN A 5 -7.90 24.14 20.98
C ASN A 5 -7.15 24.06 19.66
N LYS A 6 -5.82 23.87 19.72
CA LYS A 6 -5.08 23.35 18.58
C LYS A 6 -5.71 22.00 18.21
N PRO A 7 -6.03 21.74 16.94
CA PRO A 7 -6.46 20.42 16.54
C PRO A 7 -5.33 19.44 16.92
N THR A 8 -5.64 18.51 17.79
CA THR A 8 -4.78 17.35 18.06
C THR A 8 -4.68 16.59 16.74
N ASP A 9 -3.47 16.29 16.27
CA ASP A 9 -3.23 15.46 15.10
C ASP A 9 -4.12 14.20 15.17
N SER A 10 -5.21 14.18 14.43
CA SER A 10 -6.10 13.03 14.43
C SER A 10 -5.58 12.01 13.43
N ILE A 11 -4.77 11.09 13.94
CA ILE A 11 -4.31 9.92 13.19
C ILE A 11 -5.35 8.82 13.36
N ILE A 12 -5.85 8.34 12.23
CA ILE A 12 -6.79 7.23 12.17
C ILE A 12 -6.01 5.97 11.84
N PRO A 13 -5.90 5.02 12.78
CA PRO A 13 -5.27 3.75 12.50
C PRO A 13 -6.15 2.88 11.59
N ILE A 14 -5.50 2.15 10.70
CA ILE A 14 -6.13 1.09 9.89
C ILE A 14 -5.57 -0.23 10.39
N ASP A 15 -6.44 -1.13 10.85
CA ASP A 15 -6.08 -2.49 11.25
C ASP A 15 -7.29 -3.40 10.96
N LYS A 16 -7.25 -4.08 9.81
CA LYS A 16 -8.35 -4.91 9.30
C LYS A 16 -7.84 -6.29 8.89
N LYS A 17 -8.60 -7.33 9.23
CA LYS A 17 -8.36 -8.69 8.74
C LYS A 17 -9.47 -9.06 7.76
N ILE A 18 -9.08 -9.29 6.51
CA ILE A 18 -9.99 -9.66 5.43
C ILE A 18 -10.00 -11.18 5.31
N GLN A 19 -11.15 -11.81 5.54
CA GLN A 19 -11.32 -13.26 5.43
C GLN A 19 -12.13 -13.68 4.20
N GLN A 20 -12.85 -12.72 3.59
CA GLN A 20 -13.67 -12.95 2.40
C GLN A 20 -13.38 -11.87 1.38
N ILE A 21 -13.38 -12.24 0.12
CA ILE A 21 -13.18 -11.32 -1.01
C ILE A 21 -14.16 -11.62 -2.13
N ASP A 22 -14.53 -10.58 -2.86
CA ASP A 22 -15.25 -10.73 -4.11
C ASP A 22 -14.26 -10.81 -5.29
N ILE A 23 -14.30 -11.93 -6.00
CA ILE A 23 -13.62 -12.10 -7.28
C ILE A 23 -14.69 -12.46 -8.32
N LYS A 24 -14.84 -11.63 -9.35
CA LYS A 24 -15.80 -11.83 -10.45
C LYS A 24 -17.24 -12.10 -9.95
N SER A 25 -17.69 -11.30 -8.99
CA SER A 25 -19.03 -11.41 -8.36
C SER A 25 -19.29 -12.71 -7.58
N GLN A 26 -18.22 -13.40 -7.19
CA GLN A 26 -18.30 -14.54 -6.28
C GLN A 26 -17.56 -14.19 -4.99
N CYS A 27 -18.26 -14.36 -3.86
CA CYS A 27 -17.64 -14.25 -2.55
C CYS A 27 -16.81 -15.52 -2.29
N ILE A 28 -15.51 -15.34 -1.98
CA ILE A 28 -14.58 -16.43 -1.75
C ILE A 28 -14.02 -16.30 -0.34
N ASP A 29 -14.13 -17.39 0.43
CA ASP A 29 -13.44 -17.53 1.71
C ASP A 29 -11.93 -17.69 1.47
N LEU A 30 -11.13 -16.90 2.16
CA LEU A 30 -9.68 -16.99 2.08
C LEU A 30 -9.16 -18.11 2.98
N ALA A 31 -8.16 -18.84 2.50
CA ALA A 31 -7.47 -19.89 3.25
C ALA A 31 -6.80 -19.33 4.53
N GLU A 32 -6.33 -18.10 4.47
CA GLU A 32 -5.81 -17.32 5.60
C GLU A 32 -6.26 -15.85 5.45
N PRO A 33 -6.47 -15.12 6.56
CA PRO A 33 -6.86 -13.72 6.49
C PRO A 33 -5.73 -12.85 5.91
N ILE A 34 -6.10 -11.89 5.05
CA ILE A 34 -5.21 -10.81 4.63
C ILE A 34 -5.23 -9.75 5.72
N HIS A 35 -4.05 -9.34 6.18
CA HIS A 35 -3.90 -8.26 7.14
C HIS A 35 -3.66 -6.95 6.41
N LEU A 36 -4.53 -5.95 6.68
CA LEU A 36 -4.39 -4.57 6.23
C LEU A 36 -4.07 -3.70 7.43
N TYR A 37 -2.96 -2.97 7.38
CA TYR A 37 -2.60 -2.04 8.46
C TYR A 37 -1.96 -0.77 7.91
N GLY A 38 -2.14 0.32 8.65
CA GLY A 38 -1.66 1.63 8.24
C GLY A 38 -2.31 2.75 9.02
N GLN A 39 -2.36 3.93 8.42
CA GLN A 39 -2.99 5.10 9.04
C GLN A 39 -3.32 6.18 8.00
N VAL A 40 -4.26 7.06 8.35
CA VAL A 40 -4.51 8.34 7.69
C VAL A 40 -4.42 9.46 8.72
N ASN A 41 -3.67 10.51 8.42
CA ASN A 41 -3.60 11.72 9.23
C ASN A 41 -4.56 12.76 8.64
N VAL A 42 -5.74 12.89 9.24
CA VAL A 42 -6.80 13.79 8.77
C VAL A 42 -6.36 15.25 8.81
N THR A 43 -5.65 15.66 9.84
CA THR A 43 -5.14 17.04 9.94
C THR A 43 -4.19 17.37 8.80
N LYS A 44 -3.25 16.47 8.48
CA LYS A 44 -2.38 16.66 7.32
C LYS A 44 -3.17 16.65 6.02
N LEU A 45 -4.15 15.78 5.88
CA LEU A 45 -4.98 15.70 4.68
C LEU A 45 -5.68 17.06 4.42
N LEU A 46 -6.29 17.63 5.46
CA LEU A 46 -6.96 18.92 5.38
C LEU A 46 -5.97 20.06 5.04
N THR A 47 -4.84 20.13 5.74
CA THR A 47 -3.88 21.23 5.60
C THR A 47 -3.09 21.17 4.30
N GLU A 48 -2.60 20.00 3.92
CA GLU A 48 -1.74 19.81 2.73
C GLU A 48 -2.52 19.93 1.42
N TYR A 49 -3.78 19.52 1.43
CA TYR A 49 -4.64 19.56 0.24
C TYR A 49 -5.65 20.70 0.24
N GLY A 50 -5.62 21.59 1.26
CA GLY A 50 -6.47 22.78 1.32
C GLY A 50 -7.96 22.44 1.41
N ILE A 51 -8.31 21.29 2.01
CA ILE A 51 -9.69 20.86 2.19
C ILE A 51 -10.25 21.61 3.41
N ASN A 52 -11.14 22.56 3.19
CA ASN A 52 -11.80 23.28 4.28
C ASN A 52 -12.97 22.44 4.80
N GLU A 53 -13.01 22.20 6.12
CA GLU A 53 -14.24 21.80 6.79
C GLU A 53 -15.23 22.94 6.68
N GLU A 54 -16.26 22.84 5.84
CA GLU A 54 -17.40 23.75 5.94
C GLU A 54 -18.16 23.43 7.23
N PRO A 55 -18.28 24.39 8.18
CA PRO A 55 -19.18 24.20 9.30
C PRO A 55 -20.62 24.17 8.75
N HIS A 56 -21.39 23.16 9.13
CA HIS A 56 -22.85 23.14 8.94
C HIS A 56 -23.49 24.35 9.64
N LEU A 57 -23.56 25.47 8.97
CA LEU A 57 -24.30 26.64 9.44
C LEU A 57 -25.18 27.17 8.32
N ASN A 58 -26.50 26.97 8.53
CA ASN A 58 -27.56 27.67 7.88
C ASN A 58 -27.28 29.18 7.87
N THR A 59 -26.89 29.73 6.73
CA THR A 59 -27.11 31.15 6.44
C THR A 59 -27.22 31.32 4.93
N GLN A 60 -28.43 31.65 4.50
CA GLN A 60 -28.71 32.16 3.15
C GLN A 60 -27.93 33.47 2.95
N GLN A 61 -26.76 33.38 2.36
CA GLN A 61 -26.10 34.51 1.71
C GLN A 61 -25.55 34.00 0.37
N HIS A 62 -25.99 34.66 -0.70
CA HIS A 62 -25.44 34.55 -2.03
C HIS A 62 -23.94 34.89 -1.97
N VAL A 63 -23.09 33.91 -1.80
CA VAL A 63 -21.65 34.02 -2.05
C VAL A 63 -21.43 33.58 -3.48
N GLU A 64 -20.91 34.48 -4.30
CA GLU A 64 -20.43 34.21 -5.63
C GLU A 64 -19.60 32.89 -5.60
N ARG A 65 -19.87 32.00 -6.53
CA ARG A 65 -19.09 30.75 -6.73
C ARG A 65 -17.64 31.13 -7.05
N SER A 66 -16.87 31.42 -6.01
CA SER A 66 -15.42 31.40 -6.11
C SER A 66 -15.04 29.96 -6.51
N THR A 67 -14.26 29.84 -7.57
CA THR A 67 -13.74 28.60 -8.17
C THR A 67 -13.42 27.56 -7.11
N LEU A 68 -14.31 26.57 -6.98
CA LEU A 68 -14.12 25.38 -6.17
C LEU A 68 -12.94 24.63 -6.80
N HIS A 69 -11.75 24.76 -6.21
CA HIS A 69 -10.62 23.93 -6.61
C HIS A 69 -10.87 22.52 -6.08
N SER A 70 -11.16 21.59 -6.98
CA SER A 70 -11.11 20.16 -6.68
C SER A 70 -9.66 19.81 -6.30
N SER A 71 -9.48 19.26 -5.10
CA SER A 71 -8.16 18.80 -4.67
C SER A 71 -7.94 17.39 -5.16
N THR A 72 -6.87 17.18 -5.93
CA THR A 72 -6.49 15.84 -6.42
C THR A 72 -5.49 15.21 -5.46
N LEU A 73 -5.86 14.06 -4.89
CA LEU A 73 -4.99 13.25 -4.06
C LEU A 73 -4.27 12.22 -4.92
N GLN A 74 -2.94 12.25 -4.90
CA GLN A 74 -2.14 11.24 -5.59
C GLN A 74 -1.82 10.09 -4.65
N ILE A 75 -2.23 8.87 -5.03
CA ILE A 75 -1.99 7.62 -4.31
C ILE A 75 -1.00 6.79 -5.14
N GLY A 76 0.19 6.52 -4.61
CA GLY A 76 1.14 5.60 -5.21
C GLY A 76 0.97 4.20 -4.64
N VAL A 77 1.04 3.16 -5.48
CA VAL A 77 0.85 1.76 -5.08
C VAL A 77 1.96 0.89 -5.68
N ASP A 78 2.60 0.06 -4.85
CA ASP A 78 3.65 -0.88 -5.27
C ASP A 78 3.61 -2.17 -4.45
N GLU A 79 4.33 -3.22 -4.92
CA GLU A 79 4.42 -4.50 -4.24
C GLU A 79 5.86 -4.98 -4.03
N ALA A 80 6.04 -5.83 -3.04
CA ALA A 80 7.27 -6.59 -2.82
C ALA A 80 6.98 -8.08 -2.59
N GLY A 81 7.81 -8.93 -3.18
CA GLY A 81 7.75 -10.35 -2.88
C GLY A 81 6.99 -11.23 -3.86
N ARG A 82 6.85 -10.86 -5.15
CA ARG A 82 6.23 -11.72 -6.18
C ARG A 82 7.04 -12.96 -6.52
N GLY A 83 8.37 -12.83 -6.64
CA GLY A 83 9.27 -13.91 -7.10
C GLY A 83 9.69 -14.95 -6.06
N PRO A 84 9.70 -14.69 -4.75
CA PRO A 84 10.07 -15.66 -3.72
C PRO A 84 9.17 -16.90 -3.70
N LEU A 85 9.75 -18.02 -3.21
CA LEU A 85 9.05 -19.30 -2.97
C LEU A 85 8.38 -19.35 -1.60
N LEU A 86 8.72 -18.42 -0.70
CA LEU A 86 8.35 -18.41 0.71
C LEU A 86 7.77 -17.04 1.11
N GLY A 87 6.74 -17.08 1.93
CA GLY A 87 6.14 -15.93 2.60
C GLY A 87 5.15 -15.15 1.74
N SER A 88 4.65 -14.06 2.31
CA SER A 88 3.63 -13.18 1.73
C SER A 88 4.13 -12.43 0.49
N VAL A 89 3.19 -11.95 -0.33
CA VAL A 89 3.40 -10.76 -1.15
C VAL A 89 2.83 -9.57 -0.38
N ASN A 90 3.65 -8.55 -0.18
CA ASN A 90 3.25 -7.33 0.51
C ASN A 90 2.98 -6.23 -0.53
N VAL A 91 1.85 -5.59 -0.41
CA VAL A 91 1.47 -4.44 -1.23
C VAL A 91 1.30 -3.23 -0.33
N ALA A 92 1.71 -2.07 -0.78
CA ALA A 92 1.48 -0.84 -0.03
C ALA A 92 0.91 0.26 -0.93
N ALA A 93 0.15 1.16 -0.32
CA ALA A 93 -0.27 2.41 -0.92
C ALA A 93 0.14 3.58 -0.02
N ALA A 94 0.51 4.71 -0.62
CA ALA A 94 0.94 5.90 0.10
C ALA A 94 0.42 7.19 -0.54
N ILE A 95 0.02 8.14 0.32
CA ILE A 95 -0.31 9.51 -0.02
C ILE A 95 0.74 10.40 0.64
N LEU A 96 1.53 11.13 -0.15
CA LEU A 96 2.48 12.11 0.36
C LEU A 96 1.81 13.50 0.47
N PRO A 97 2.42 14.46 1.19
CA PRO A 97 2.04 15.87 1.08
C PRO A 97 1.93 16.32 -0.38
N ALA A 98 0.98 17.19 -0.69
CA ALA A 98 0.71 17.63 -2.06
C ALA A 98 1.96 18.16 -2.78
N THR A 99 2.79 18.94 -2.07
CA THR A 99 4.04 19.51 -2.58
C THR A 99 5.17 18.48 -2.76
N TRP A 100 5.02 17.27 -2.21
CA TRP A 100 5.98 16.18 -2.30
C TRP A 100 5.60 15.14 -3.35
N SER A 101 4.37 15.21 -3.84
CA SER A 101 3.82 14.31 -4.85
C SER A 101 4.18 14.80 -6.25
N GLY A 102 4.69 13.92 -7.11
CA GLY A 102 5.03 14.24 -8.48
C GLY A 102 6.16 13.39 -9.04
N LEU A 103 6.73 13.84 -10.16
CA LEU A 103 7.83 13.16 -10.81
C LEU A 103 9.14 13.34 -10.04
N ILE A 104 9.88 12.25 -9.83
CA ILE A 104 11.18 12.27 -9.12
C ILE A 104 12.18 13.19 -9.83
N GLU A 105 12.15 13.24 -11.17
CA GLU A 105 13.02 14.11 -11.97
C GLU A 105 12.81 15.61 -11.72
N GLU A 106 11.64 16.02 -11.27
CA GLU A 106 11.30 17.39 -10.87
C GLU A 106 11.81 17.73 -9.46
N GLN A 107 12.37 16.75 -8.74
CA GLN A 107 12.98 16.88 -7.42
C GLN A 107 12.05 17.46 -6.32
N PRO A 108 10.75 17.05 -6.23
CA PRO A 108 9.85 17.61 -5.23
C PRO A 108 10.27 17.29 -3.78
N LEU A 109 11.15 16.29 -3.60
CA LEU A 109 11.65 15.86 -2.29
C LEU A 109 13.01 16.47 -1.90
N LYS A 110 13.62 17.36 -2.72
CA LYS A 110 15.02 17.80 -2.59
C LYS A 110 15.38 18.27 -1.18
N ASP A 111 14.52 19.08 -0.56
CA ASP A 111 14.77 19.68 0.76
C ASP A 111 13.90 19.05 1.87
N THR A 112 13.51 17.78 1.68
CA THR A 112 12.67 17.05 2.61
C THR A 112 13.43 15.88 3.26
N PRO A 113 12.92 15.31 4.37
CA PRO A 113 13.48 14.10 4.97
C PRO A 113 13.52 12.90 4.00
N LEU A 114 12.73 12.92 2.92
CA LEU A 114 12.64 11.87 1.92
C LEU A 114 13.51 12.14 0.68
N SER A 115 14.45 13.06 0.75
CA SER A 115 15.29 13.49 -0.40
C SER A 115 16.08 12.38 -1.11
N ILE A 116 16.31 11.24 -0.44
CA ILE A 116 16.98 10.07 -1.01
C ILE A 116 16.01 9.01 -1.53
N LEU A 117 14.70 9.29 -1.53
CA LEU A 117 13.67 8.35 -1.97
C LEU A 117 13.75 8.11 -3.47
N THR A 118 13.85 6.86 -3.87
CA THR A 118 13.84 6.37 -5.25
C THR A 118 13.48 4.88 -5.25
N ASP A 119 13.58 4.18 -6.39
CA ASP A 119 13.41 2.74 -6.50
C ASP A 119 14.07 1.98 -5.34
N SER A 120 13.25 1.29 -4.55
CA SER A 120 13.69 0.58 -3.33
C SER A 120 14.76 -0.48 -3.61
N LYS A 121 14.80 -1.03 -4.83
CA LYS A 121 15.78 -2.06 -5.25
C LYS A 121 17.16 -1.48 -5.47
N GLN A 122 17.25 -0.17 -5.78
CA GLN A 122 18.53 0.54 -5.93
C GLN A 122 19.10 1.05 -4.60
N LEU A 123 18.28 1.08 -3.56
CA LEU A 123 18.68 1.49 -2.22
C LEU A 123 19.27 0.32 -1.44
N SER A 124 20.34 0.60 -0.67
CA SER A 124 20.81 -0.38 0.32
C SER A 124 19.77 -0.60 1.40
N GLU A 125 19.80 -1.76 2.05
CA GLU A 125 18.89 -2.08 3.15
C GLU A 125 18.93 -1.01 4.25
N LYS A 126 20.13 -0.57 4.66
CA LYS A 126 20.29 0.53 5.63
C LYS A 126 19.58 1.82 5.24
N LYS A 127 19.59 2.19 3.94
CA LYS A 127 18.87 3.38 3.46
C LYS A 127 17.35 3.16 3.52
N ARG A 128 16.87 1.96 3.19
CA ARG A 128 15.44 1.62 3.31
C ARG A 128 14.98 1.65 4.76
N ASP A 129 15.78 1.13 5.70
CA ASP A 129 15.47 1.14 7.13
C ASP A 129 15.36 2.56 7.70
N ILE A 130 16.16 3.50 7.15
CA ILE A 130 16.04 4.93 7.49
C ILE A 130 14.79 5.54 6.89
N LEU A 131 14.49 5.24 5.62
CA LEU A 131 13.33 5.81 4.91
C LEU A 131 11.99 5.30 5.43
N TYR A 132 11.91 4.06 5.85
CA TYR A 132 10.64 3.43 6.27
C TYR A 132 9.92 4.23 7.36
N PRO A 133 10.51 4.51 8.53
CA PRO A 133 9.87 5.35 9.54
C PRO A 133 9.63 6.79 9.07
N LEU A 134 10.50 7.34 8.23
CA LEU A 134 10.31 8.69 7.69
C LEU A 134 9.11 8.77 6.76
N VAL A 135 8.88 7.74 5.90
CA VAL A 135 7.68 7.66 5.08
C VAL A 135 6.43 7.57 5.95
N GLN A 136 6.42 6.68 6.96
CA GLN A 136 5.28 6.53 7.87
C GLN A 136 4.95 7.82 8.63
N GLN A 137 5.97 8.57 9.09
CA GLN A 137 5.79 9.82 9.83
C GLN A 137 5.32 10.98 8.95
N ASN A 138 5.79 11.04 7.71
CA ASN A 138 5.53 12.18 6.83
C ASN A 138 4.38 11.97 5.85
N ALA A 139 4.02 10.75 5.51
CA ALA A 139 2.87 10.47 4.68
C ALA A 139 1.58 11.07 5.28
N VAL A 140 0.70 11.53 4.42
CA VAL A 140 -0.67 11.92 4.75
C VAL A 140 -1.51 10.69 5.08
N GLY A 141 -1.28 9.62 4.34
CA GLY A 141 -1.85 8.31 4.62
C GLY A 141 -1.02 7.19 4.00
N PHE A 142 -1.06 6.03 4.61
CA PHE A 142 -0.51 4.82 4.02
C PHE A 142 -1.25 3.58 4.53
N ILE A 143 -1.17 2.52 3.75
CA ILE A 143 -1.71 1.21 4.09
C ILE A 143 -0.80 0.13 3.50
N ILE A 144 -0.67 -0.98 4.22
CA ILE A 144 0.08 -2.15 3.80
C ILE A 144 -0.85 -3.36 3.88
N ALA A 145 -0.85 -4.18 2.83
CA ALA A 145 -1.54 -5.46 2.77
C ALA A 145 -0.53 -6.61 2.76
N GLU A 146 -0.66 -7.53 3.69
CA GLU A 146 0.11 -8.77 3.72
C GLU A 146 -0.77 -9.91 3.20
N ILE A 147 -0.47 -10.40 1.99
CA ILE A 147 -1.20 -11.50 1.37
C ILE A 147 -0.44 -12.79 1.60
N PRO A 148 -0.96 -13.73 2.44
CA PRO A 148 -0.28 -14.96 2.81
C PRO A 148 -0.01 -15.91 1.64
N ALA A 149 0.94 -16.83 1.82
CA ALA A 149 1.27 -17.87 0.85
C ALA A 149 0.06 -18.74 0.48
N ALA A 150 -0.80 -19.07 1.46
CA ALA A 150 -2.01 -19.86 1.23
C ALA A 150 -3.00 -19.16 0.30
N VAL A 151 -3.15 -17.84 0.42
CA VAL A 151 -3.97 -17.02 -0.50
C VAL A 151 -3.34 -16.96 -1.89
N ILE A 152 -2.01 -16.82 -1.98
CA ILE A 152 -1.28 -16.87 -3.26
C ILE A 152 -1.52 -18.20 -3.97
N ASP A 153 -1.50 -19.31 -3.23
CA ASP A 153 -1.76 -20.64 -3.78
C ASP A 153 -3.21 -20.80 -4.23
N GLN A 154 -4.16 -20.14 -3.56
CA GLN A 154 -5.58 -20.17 -3.89
C GLN A 154 -5.91 -19.40 -5.18
N VAL A 155 -5.31 -18.21 -5.38
CA VAL A 155 -5.71 -17.31 -6.49
C VAL A 155 -4.61 -17.08 -7.53
N ASN A 156 -3.40 -17.57 -7.36
CA ASN A 156 -2.12 -17.31 -8.02
C ASN A 156 -1.51 -15.94 -7.69
N ILE A 157 -0.18 -15.81 -7.96
CA ILE A 157 0.59 -14.62 -7.59
C ILE A 157 0.13 -13.33 -8.29
N LEU A 158 -0.32 -13.41 -9.53
CA LEU A 158 -0.80 -12.22 -10.25
C LEU A 158 -2.10 -11.71 -9.62
N GLN A 159 -3.06 -12.60 -9.37
CA GLN A 159 -4.33 -12.24 -8.75
C GLN A 159 -4.15 -11.79 -7.30
N ALA A 160 -3.26 -12.42 -6.54
CA ALA A 160 -2.90 -12.00 -5.19
C ALA A 160 -2.30 -10.58 -5.16
N THR A 161 -1.41 -10.26 -6.11
CA THR A 161 -0.85 -8.89 -6.24
C THR A 161 -1.94 -7.88 -6.59
N MET A 162 -2.76 -8.16 -7.61
CA MET A 162 -3.87 -7.27 -8.01
C MET A 162 -4.89 -7.08 -6.88
N LEU A 163 -5.17 -8.15 -6.12
CA LEU A 163 -6.02 -8.09 -4.93
C LEU A 163 -5.43 -7.15 -3.87
N GLY A 164 -4.15 -7.29 -3.54
CA GLY A 164 -3.47 -6.41 -2.60
C GLY A 164 -3.50 -4.94 -3.03
N MET A 165 -3.22 -4.66 -4.32
CA MET A 165 -3.29 -3.30 -4.88
C MET A 165 -4.71 -2.72 -4.76
N ARG A 166 -5.74 -3.51 -5.07
CA ARG A 166 -7.14 -3.11 -4.89
C ARG A 166 -7.47 -2.81 -3.43
N LEU A 167 -7.14 -3.74 -2.52
CA LEU A 167 -7.45 -3.60 -1.10
C LEU A 167 -6.75 -2.41 -0.46
N CYS A 168 -5.48 -2.13 -0.82
CA CYS A 168 -4.77 -0.95 -0.35
C CYS A 168 -5.40 0.35 -0.85
N THR A 169 -5.77 0.41 -2.14
CA THR A 169 -6.46 1.58 -2.71
C THR A 169 -7.81 1.79 -2.02
N GLU A 170 -8.67 0.78 -2.01
CA GLU A 170 -10.01 0.85 -1.41
C GLU A 170 -9.95 1.16 0.10
N GLY A 171 -8.97 0.61 0.81
CA GLY A 171 -8.79 0.84 2.24
C GLY A 171 -8.40 2.28 2.59
N LEU A 172 -7.55 2.93 1.78
CA LEU A 172 -7.25 4.36 1.93
C LEU A 172 -8.46 5.23 1.59
N LEU A 173 -9.14 4.95 0.49
CA LEU A 173 -10.35 5.68 0.09
C LEU A 173 -11.45 5.58 1.14
N GLU A 174 -11.66 4.39 1.72
CA GLU A 174 -12.60 4.15 2.81
C GLU A 174 -12.24 4.98 4.06
N ALA A 175 -10.98 4.92 4.50
CA ALA A 175 -10.52 5.68 5.67
C ALA A 175 -10.63 7.20 5.48
N ILE A 176 -10.48 7.70 4.25
CA ILE A 176 -10.70 9.12 3.93
C ILE A 176 -12.20 9.43 3.96
N ALA A 177 -13.03 8.62 3.30
CA ALA A 177 -14.47 8.85 3.17
C ALA A 177 -15.23 8.79 4.49
N GLU A 178 -14.76 7.99 5.45
CA GLU A 178 -15.34 7.92 6.80
C GLU A 178 -15.20 9.24 7.59
N HIS A 179 -14.27 10.13 7.19
CA HIS A 179 -13.93 11.33 7.95
C HIS A 179 -14.07 12.63 7.18
N LEU A 180 -14.18 12.55 5.86
CA LEU A 180 -14.28 13.72 4.98
C LEU A 180 -15.36 13.53 3.91
N ALA A 181 -16.01 14.63 3.55
CA ALA A 181 -16.88 14.66 2.38
C ALA A 181 -16.03 14.52 1.11
N THR A 182 -16.21 13.41 0.38
CA THR A 182 -15.40 13.08 -0.80
C THR A 182 -15.87 13.75 -2.10
N SER A 183 -17.03 14.41 -2.09
CA SER A 183 -17.64 15.03 -3.28
C SER A 183 -16.79 16.11 -3.98
N MET A 184 -15.81 16.65 -3.26
CA MET A 184 -14.87 17.69 -3.75
C MET A 184 -13.48 17.11 -4.05
N LEU A 185 -13.27 15.82 -3.86
CA LEU A 185 -11.99 15.16 -4.04
C LEU A 185 -11.95 14.40 -5.36
N THR A 186 -10.80 14.45 -6.01
CA THR A 186 -10.44 13.54 -7.10
C THR A 186 -9.20 12.75 -6.69
N PHE A 187 -9.07 11.55 -7.21
CA PHE A 187 -8.00 10.63 -6.84
C PHE A 187 -7.25 10.18 -8.08
N GLU A 188 -5.96 10.45 -8.11
CA GLU A 188 -5.04 9.90 -9.09
C GLU A 188 -4.31 8.72 -8.46
N VAL A 189 -4.61 7.50 -8.91
CA VAL A 189 -4.03 6.27 -8.34
C VAL A 189 -3.01 5.70 -9.31
N LEU A 190 -1.74 5.74 -8.89
CA LEU A 190 -0.59 5.36 -9.70
C LEU A 190 -0.06 3.99 -9.23
N PHE A 191 -0.14 2.99 -10.09
CA PHE A 191 0.32 1.63 -9.80
C PHE A 191 1.68 1.36 -10.46
N ASP A 192 2.64 0.78 -9.72
CA ASP A 192 3.82 0.23 -10.37
C ASP A 192 3.45 -0.96 -11.25
N GLY A 193 4.03 -1.02 -12.46
CA GLY A 193 3.80 -2.10 -13.40
C GLY A 193 3.03 -1.68 -14.65
N ASN A 194 2.36 -2.64 -15.28
CA ASN A 194 1.70 -2.46 -16.58
C ASN A 194 0.18 -2.67 -16.55
N ARG A 195 -0.42 -2.77 -15.35
CA ARG A 195 -1.85 -3.02 -15.16
C ARG A 195 -2.37 -2.35 -13.89
N CYS A 196 -3.60 -1.85 -13.98
CA CYS A 196 -4.37 -1.43 -12.81
C CYS A 196 -5.25 -2.59 -12.31
N PRO A 197 -5.44 -2.73 -10.99
CA PRO A 197 -6.47 -3.61 -10.46
C PRO A 197 -7.85 -3.06 -10.78
N GLN A 198 -8.84 -3.93 -10.83
CA GLN A 198 -10.23 -3.51 -10.93
C GLN A 198 -10.73 -3.15 -9.53
N VAL A 199 -10.98 -1.87 -9.26
CA VAL A 199 -11.59 -1.39 -8.02
C VAL A 199 -13.08 -1.78 -7.95
N ASN A 200 -13.61 -1.92 -6.74
CA ASN A 200 -15.01 -2.26 -6.53
C ASN A 200 -15.89 -1.00 -6.59
N ASN A 201 -16.48 -0.73 -7.75
CA ASN A 201 -17.31 0.46 -7.98
C ASN A 201 -18.54 0.52 -7.05
N THR A 202 -19.12 -0.63 -6.67
CA THR A 202 -20.25 -0.68 -5.72
C THR A 202 -19.82 -0.17 -4.36
N LYS A 203 -18.69 -0.67 -3.85
CA LYS A 203 -18.11 -0.20 -2.59
C LYS A 203 -17.77 1.28 -2.62
N LEU A 204 -17.19 1.77 -3.72
CA LEU A 204 -16.87 3.18 -3.88
C LEU A 204 -18.11 4.07 -3.87
N ALA A 205 -19.18 3.63 -4.55
CA ALA A 205 -20.45 4.35 -4.55
C ALA A 205 -21.10 4.40 -3.14
N GLU A 206 -21.01 3.31 -2.36
CA GLU A 206 -21.44 3.26 -0.96
C GLU A 206 -20.66 4.25 -0.07
N LEU A 207 -19.39 4.52 -0.39
CA LEU A 207 -18.54 5.53 0.27
C LEU A 207 -18.79 6.96 -0.24
N GLY A 208 -19.74 7.16 -1.16
CA GLY A 208 -20.01 8.47 -1.77
C GLY A 208 -18.95 8.93 -2.77
N ILE A 209 -18.10 8.02 -3.26
CA ILE A 209 -17.06 8.30 -4.25
C ILE A 209 -17.57 7.92 -5.63
N ASP A 210 -17.73 8.91 -6.52
CA ASP A 210 -18.08 8.65 -7.91
C ASP A 210 -16.90 8.00 -8.64
N HIS A 211 -17.15 7.02 -9.48
CA HIS A 211 -16.11 6.36 -10.27
C HIS A 211 -15.32 7.35 -11.15
N SER A 212 -15.97 8.40 -11.66
CA SER A 212 -15.33 9.44 -12.47
C SER A 212 -14.35 10.32 -11.67
N ALA A 213 -14.41 10.27 -10.34
CA ALA A 213 -13.47 10.96 -9.46
C ALA A 213 -12.14 10.20 -9.28
N ILE A 214 -12.02 8.98 -9.82
CA ILE A 214 -10.84 8.14 -9.69
C ILE A 214 -10.21 7.89 -11.05
N ASP A 215 -8.97 8.35 -11.22
CA ASP A 215 -8.12 8.05 -12.38
C ASP A 215 -7.04 7.03 -11.98
N CYS A 216 -7.08 5.84 -12.58
CA CYS A 216 -6.14 4.75 -12.32
C CYS A 216 -5.14 4.61 -13.46
N GLN A 217 -3.85 4.77 -13.16
CA GLN A 217 -2.77 4.71 -14.15
C GLN A 217 -1.73 3.66 -13.75
N ALA A 218 -1.26 2.87 -14.73
CA ALA A 218 -0.18 1.92 -14.55
C ALA A 218 1.12 2.47 -15.15
N TRP A 219 2.20 2.46 -14.34
CA TRP A 219 3.48 3.03 -14.70
C TRP A 219 4.60 1.99 -14.62
N ILE A 220 5.15 1.59 -15.78
CA ILE A 220 6.32 0.70 -15.82
C ILE A 220 7.51 1.39 -15.16
N LYS A 221 8.08 0.76 -14.11
CA LYS A 221 9.10 1.34 -13.23
C LYS A 221 8.62 2.64 -12.57
N GLY A 222 7.39 2.66 -12.12
CA GLY A 222 6.77 3.79 -11.48
C GLY A 222 7.49 4.22 -10.21
N ASP A 223 8.06 3.26 -9.47
CA ASP A 223 8.90 3.45 -8.29
C ASP A 223 10.17 4.28 -8.54
N ALA A 224 10.67 4.30 -9.77
CA ALA A 224 11.77 5.17 -10.20
C ALA A 224 11.31 6.51 -10.79
N ARG A 225 9.99 6.74 -10.93
CA ARG A 225 9.43 7.89 -11.65
C ARG A 225 8.56 8.78 -10.79
N HIS A 226 7.74 8.20 -9.89
CA HIS A 226 6.80 8.92 -9.05
C HIS A 226 7.13 8.76 -7.57
N THR A 227 7.15 9.87 -6.85
CA THR A 227 7.50 9.88 -5.42
C THR A 227 6.53 9.07 -4.56
N SER A 228 5.24 9.11 -4.86
CA SER A 228 4.19 8.34 -4.15
C SER A 228 4.37 6.83 -4.35
N ILE A 229 4.69 6.36 -5.57
CA ILE A 229 4.98 4.94 -5.84
C ILE A 229 6.28 4.52 -5.14
N ALA A 230 7.33 5.37 -5.17
CA ALA A 230 8.59 5.09 -4.47
C ALA A 230 8.37 4.96 -2.95
N ALA A 231 7.51 5.78 -2.35
CA ALA A 231 7.15 5.67 -0.94
C ALA A 231 6.43 4.34 -0.64
N ALA A 232 5.46 3.95 -1.47
CA ALA A 232 4.79 2.66 -1.38
C ALA A 232 5.77 1.49 -1.53
N SER A 233 6.74 1.58 -2.46
CA SER A 233 7.80 0.59 -2.66
C SER A 233 8.63 0.34 -1.40
N ILE A 234 9.04 1.42 -0.69
CA ILE A 234 9.75 1.31 0.59
C ILE A 234 8.87 0.61 1.63
N LEU A 235 7.61 1.01 1.76
CA LEU A 235 6.67 0.42 2.73
C LEU A 235 6.48 -1.08 2.48
N ALA A 236 6.19 -1.48 1.25
CA ALA A 236 6.01 -2.88 0.87
C ALA A 236 7.28 -3.71 1.08
N LYS A 237 8.45 -3.14 0.68
CA LYS A 237 9.73 -3.86 0.74
C LYS A 237 10.21 -4.08 2.17
N VAL A 238 10.19 -3.04 3.02
CA VAL A 238 10.69 -3.16 4.39
C VAL A 238 9.75 -4.01 5.23
N SER A 239 8.44 -3.82 5.12
CA SER A 239 7.43 -4.66 5.78
C SER A 239 7.66 -6.14 5.46
N ARG A 240 7.83 -6.48 4.18
CA ARG A 240 8.09 -7.86 3.77
C ARG A 240 9.43 -8.40 4.29
N ASP A 241 10.50 -7.62 4.22
CA ASP A 241 11.81 -8.07 4.70
C ASP A 241 11.77 -8.32 6.21
N THR A 242 11.02 -7.53 6.99
CA THR A 242 10.79 -7.75 8.42
C THR A 242 10.11 -9.09 8.69
N THR A 243 9.08 -9.44 7.91
CA THR A 243 8.44 -10.77 8.01
C THR A 243 9.44 -11.89 7.71
N MET A 244 10.34 -11.71 6.73
CA MET A 244 11.37 -12.71 6.42
C MET A 244 12.39 -12.88 7.54
N TYR A 245 12.74 -11.81 8.28
CA TYR A 245 13.60 -11.92 9.47
C TYR A 245 12.91 -12.67 10.61
N THR A 246 11.61 -12.45 10.80
CA THR A 246 10.83 -13.19 11.80
C THR A 246 10.79 -14.68 11.46
N LEU A 247 10.58 -15.05 10.20
CA LEU A 247 10.63 -16.44 9.75
C LEU A 247 12.04 -17.06 9.87
N ASP A 248 13.10 -16.30 9.61
CA ASP A 248 14.48 -16.75 9.81
C ASP A 248 14.77 -17.10 11.27
N ALA A 249 14.26 -16.29 12.21
CA ALA A 249 14.41 -16.55 13.64
C ALA A 249 13.65 -17.81 14.09
N GLN A 250 12.55 -18.16 13.42
CA GLN A 250 11.78 -19.38 13.70
C GLN A 250 12.39 -20.63 13.03
N HIS A 251 13.03 -20.44 11.86
CA HIS A 251 13.59 -21.50 11.01
C HIS A 251 15.02 -21.16 10.56
N PRO A 252 15.98 -21.05 11.50
CA PRO A 252 17.33 -20.58 11.20
C PRO A 252 18.09 -21.48 10.25
N GLU A 253 17.73 -22.78 10.18
CA GLU A 253 18.30 -23.78 9.28
C GLU A 253 18.08 -23.48 7.80
N TYR A 254 17.05 -22.68 7.45
CA TYR A 254 16.78 -22.26 6.07
C TYR A 254 17.62 -21.07 5.62
N GLY A 255 18.13 -20.23 6.54
CA GLY A 255 18.91 -19.03 6.22
C GLY A 255 18.11 -17.98 5.44
N ILE A 256 16.81 -17.83 5.78
CA ILE A 256 15.82 -16.98 5.08
C ILE A 256 16.26 -15.52 5.06
N ALA A 257 16.91 -15.04 6.13
CA ALA A 257 17.41 -13.68 6.23
C ALA A 257 18.34 -13.27 5.06
N LYS A 258 19.08 -14.22 4.48
CA LYS A 258 20.00 -13.95 3.36
C LYS A 258 19.28 -13.86 2.03
N HIS A 259 18.40 -14.80 1.74
CA HIS A 259 17.78 -14.90 0.42
C HIS A 259 16.32 -14.41 0.38
N LYS A 260 15.74 -14.01 1.52
CA LYS A 260 14.37 -13.46 1.62
C LYS A 260 13.30 -14.31 0.91
N GLY A 261 13.50 -15.64 0.92
CA GLY A 261 12.61 -16.60 0.28
C GLY A 261 12.79 -16.77 -1.24
N TYR A 262 13.74 -16.09 -1.89
CA TYR A 262 14.02 -16.27 -3.32
C TYR A 262 14.62 -17.66 -3.62
N PRO A 263 14.43 -18.19 -4.84
CA PRO A 263 14.87 -19.55 -5.25
C PRO A 263 16.39 -19.60 -5.47
N THR A 264 17.17 -19.28 -4.44
CA THR A 264 18.63 -19.43 -4.46
C THR A 264 19.02 -20.90 -4.28
N LYS A 265 20.27 -21.26 -4.66
CA LYS A 265 20.79 -22.60 -4.44
C LYS A 265 20.67 -23.03 -2.98
N ALA A 266 21.07 -22.15 -2.03
CA ALA A 266 20.96 -22.40 -0.60
C ALA A 266 19.52 -22.68 -0.15
N HIS A 267 18.54 -21.91 -0.65
CA HIS A 267 17.13 -22.11 -0.32
C HIS A 267 16.62 -23.45 -0.85
N MET A 268 17.00 -23.82 -2.08
CA MET A 268 16.61 -25.10 -2.66
C MET A 268 17.24 -26.30 -1.92
N GLU A 269 18.50 -26.19 -1.49
CA GLU A 269 19.17 -27.19 -0.66
C GLU A 269 18.50 -27.33 0.71
N ALA A 270 18.11 -26.21 1.34
CA ALA A 270 17.38 -26.21 2.61
C ALA A 270 16.01 -26.91 2.47
N ILE A 271 15.24 -26.63 1.41
CA ILE A 271 13.96 -27.29 1.13
C ILE A 271 14.19 -28.81 0.94
N GLN A 272 15.25 -29.22 0.23
CA GLN A 272 15.55 -30.62 0.04
C GLN A 272 15.94 -31.32 1.34
N GLN A 273 16.66 -30.65 2.22
CA GLN A 273 17.17 -31.20 3.47
C GLN A 273 16.13 -31.19 4.60
N TYR A 274 15.38 -30.14 4.75
CA TYR A 274 14.48 -29.89 5.89
C TYR A 274 12.99 -29.95 5.54
N GLY A 275 12.66 -30.03 4.23
CA GLY A 275 11.28 -30.07 3.76
C GLY A 275 10.68 -28.72 3.45
N VAL A 276 9.38 -28.71 3.25
CA VAL A 276 8.59 -27.53 2.87
C VAL A 276 7.88 -26.96 4.12
N LEU A 277 8.14 -25.70 4.46
CA LEU A 277 7.45 -24.99 5.54
C LEU A 277 6.00 -24.63 5.15
N PRO A 278 5.11 -24.39 6.11
CA PRO A 278 3.73 -23.94 5.84
C PRO A 278 3.67 -22.66 4.99
N GLU A 279 4.61 -21.74 5.17
CA GLU A 279 4.71 -20.46 4.49
C GLU A 279 5.27 -20.57 3.07
N HIS A 280 5.69 -21.75 2.61
CA HIS A 280 6.07 -21.96 1.21
C HIS A 280 4.85 -21.94 0.30
N ARG A 281 5.03 -21.31 -0.86
CA ARG A 281 4.01 -21.21 -1.91
C ARG A 281 3.95 -22.52 -2.70
N ARG A 282 3.05 -23.39 -2.33
CA ARG A 282 2.93 -24.77 -2.87
C ARG A 282 2.59 -24.81 -4.36
N SER A 283 1.92 -23.77 -4.86
CA SER A 283 1.62 -23.62 -6.29
C SER A 283 2.84 -23.32 -7.16
N PHE A 284 3.95 -22.85 -6.55
CA PHE A 284 5.17 -22.52 -7.29
C PHE A 284 5.92 -23.81 -7.66
N ALA A 285 6.36 -23.92 -8.92
CA ALA A 285 6.92 -25.14 -9.48
C ALA A 285 8.07 -25.78 -8.66
N PRO A 286 9.06 -25.02 -8.11
CA PRO A 286 10.11 -25.63 -7.30
C PRO A 286 9.58 -26.26 -6.01
N VAL A 287 8.64 -25.62 -5.32
CA VAL A 287 8.04 -26.11 -4.08
C VAL A 287 7.17 -27.33 -4.35
N ARG A 288 6.32 -27.27 -5.41
CA ARG A 288 5.48 -28.40 -5.82
C ARG A 288 6.31 -29.65 -6.10
N LYS A 289 7.43 -29.52 -6.84
CA LYS A 289 8.33 -30.62 -7.10
C LYS A 289 8.94 -31.25 -5.83
N ALA A 290 9.26 -30.41 -4.84
CA ALA A 290 9.78 -30.87 -3.55
C ALA A 290 8.71 -31.61 -2.71
N LEU A 291 7.43 -31.36 -2.93
CA LEU A 291 6.33 -32.07 -2.27
C LEU A 291 6.00 -33.43 -2.93
N GLU A 292 6.39 -33.60 -4.19
CA GLU A 292 6.15 -34.82 -4.98
C GLU A 292 7.34 -35.82 -4.88
N SER A 293 8.49 -35.42 -4.34
CA SER A 293 9.71 -36.22 -4.18
C SER A 293 9.78 -36.86 -2.80
#